data_c69fc83db201c62e195d53735e701422
#
_entry.id   c69fc83db201c62e195d53735e701422
#
_cell.length_a   1.000
_cell.length_b   1.000
_cell.length_c   1.000
_cell.angle_alpha   90.00
_cell.angle_beta   90.00
_cell.angle_gamma   90.00
#
_symmetry.space_group_name_H-M   'P 1'
#
loop_
_entity.id
_entity.type
_entity.pdbx_description
1 polymer ?
#
loop_
_entity_poly.entity_id
_entity_poly.type
_entity_poly.pdbx_seq_one_letter_code
_entity_poly.pdbx_strand_id
1 'polypeptide(L)'
;MKNKSLLNHMFRPILDLIISCALTSMLILTSMYIIKSLYVNSDMSVVNQLVYQARDFRSLIGYDLFYPFLFTITSLAIYSMISYKRNKQIVDFIRKTNRKNQKLEIIKSAVNLMDEGNLEKSIDIEYDLDILKDKEKDDIDELAHKINNIVHQLRNITIEERQAQQTKTDLITNVSHDLRTPLTSIMGYLGVIEEGKYKDEVQMMYYVDIAYEKSKNLNVLINDLFELTKMQNNTIKLNKIEINLVELLSQVVSQFEIYFKQEFMVSRINFNEEKLIVKADPNKLVRAFENLITNAVKYGKDGHYVDIVTEKKEDMAVVKVINYGEPIPVLDLPNIFDRFYRVEKSRNRNVGGSGLGLAITKNIVNLHDGEITVSSDKYQTV
;
A
#
# COMPACT_ATOMS: atom_id res chain seq x y z
N MET A 1 18.95 -45.92 0.63
CA MET A 1 19.64 -45.02 1.57
C MET A 1 19.38 -45.34 3.07
N LYS A 2 18.26 -45.94 3.48
CA LYS A 2 17.94 -46.27 4.89
C LYS A 2 18.90 -47.27 5.57
N ASN A 3 19.46 -48.23 4.85
CA ASN A 3 20.33 -49.29 5.45
C ASN A 3 21.72 -48.78 5.86
N LYS A 4 22.28 -47.73 5.20
CA LYS A 4 23.60 -47.19 5.58
C LYS A 4 23.53 -46.37 6.90
N SER A 5 22.39 -45.77 7.21
CA SER A 5 22.23 -44.98 8.46
C SER A 5 22.09 -45.91 9.67
N LEU A 6 21.40 -47.05 9.53
CA LEU A 6 21.22 -48.03 10.62
C LEU A 6 22.56 -48.68 10.97
N LEU A 7 23.35 -49.12 9.95
CA LEU A 7 24.67 -49.68 10.15
C LEU A 7 25.62 -48.72 10.85
N ASN A 8 25.62 -47.45 10.44
CA ASN A 8 26.39 -46.39 11.10
C ASN A 8 25.99 -46.17 12.57
N HIS A 9 24.70 -46.26 12.90
CA HIS A 9 24.24 -46.12 14.29
C HIS A 9 24.69 -47.29 15.19
N MET A 10 24.74 -48.50 14.65
CA MET A 10 25.20 -49.69 15.42
C MET A 10 26.71 -49.71 15.62
N PHE A 11 27.51 -49.28 14.66
CA PHE A 11 28.96 -49.31 14.74
C PHE A 11 29.59 -48.13 15.46
N ARG A 12 28.91 -47.00 15.56
CA ARG A 12 29.45 -45.80 16.25
C ARG A 12 29.76 -46.01 17.72
N PRO A 13 28.90 -46.65 18.54
CA PRO A 13 29.25 -46.89 19.95
C PRO A 13 30.50 -47.76 20.11
N ILE A 14 30.69 -48.74 19.20
CA ILE A 14 31.88 -49.59 19.19
C ILE A 14 33.11 -48.78 18.80
N LEU A 15 32.99 -47.88 17.81
CA LEU A 15 34.06 -46.99 17.41
C LEU A 15 34.45 -46.01 18.56
N ASP A 16 33.45 -45.46 19.27
CA ASP A 16 33.69 -44.59 20.42
C ASP A 16 34.41 -45.34 21.55
N LEU A 17 34.09 -46.61 21.76
CA LEU A 17 34.75 -47.43 22.74
C LEU A 17 36.22 -47.67 22.34
N ILE A 18 36.48 -47.99 21.05
CA ILE A 18 37.84 -48.20 20.52
C ILE A 18 38.66 -46.91 20.66
N ILE A 19 38.08 -45.74 20.30
CA ILE A 19 38.71 -44.44 20.41
C ILE A 19 39.01 -44.13 21.90
N SER A 20 38.07 -44.42 22.80
CA SER A 20 38.25 -44.24 24.23
C SER A 20 39.40 -45.09 24.76
N CYS A 21 39.46 -46.35 24.38
CA CYS A 21 40.57 -47.27 24.78
C CYS A 21 41.95 -46.78 24.25
N ALA A 22 41.96 -46.33 22.96
CA ALA A 22 43.18 -45.80 22.35
C ALA A 22 43.66 -44.50 23.06
N LEU A 23 42.76 -43.58 23.33
CA LEU A 23 43.08 -42.34 24.07
C LEU A 23 43.54 -42.61 25.50
N THR A 24 42.91 -43.55 26.19
CA THR A 24 43.32 -43.97 27.52
C THR A 24 44.68 -44.55 27.52
N SER A 25 45.00 -45.44 26.57
CA SER A 25 46.34 -46.01 26.43
C SER A 25 47.40 -44.93 26.19
N MET A 26 47.11 -43.95 25.32
CA MET A 26 48.01 -42.85 25.03
C MET A 26 48.24 -41.97 26.27
N LEU A 27 47.15 -41.68 27.02
CA LEU A 27 47.24 -40.84 28.21
C LEU A 27 48.01 -41.52 29.34
N ILE A 28 47.88 -42.81 29.50
CA ILE A 28 48.67 -43.61 30.46
C ILE A 28 50.16 -43.60 30.08
N LEU A 29 50.48 -43.87 28.80
CA LEU A 29 51.86 -43.87 28.30
C LEU A 29 52.52 -42.50 28.46
N THR A 30 51.80 -41.40 28.11
CA THR A 30 52.32 -40.05 28.27
C THR A 30 52.51 -39.67 29.73
N SER A 31 51.59 -40.02 30.63
CA SER A 31 51.70 -39.77 32.06
C SER A 31 52.87 -40.55 32.67
N MET A 32 53.09 -41.82 32.28
CA MET A 32 54.24 -42.60 32.69
C MET A 32 55.55 -42.00 32.21
N TYR A 33 55.58 -41.50 30.96
CA TYR A 33 56.75 -40.80 30.43
C TYR A 33 57.07 -39.50 31.21
N ILE A 34 56.05 -38.70 31.46
CA ILE A 34 56.17 -37.44 32.22
C ILE A 34 56.66 -37.74 33.68
N ILE A 35 56.04 -38.71 34.35
CA ILE A 35 56.45 -39.11 35.71
C ILE A 35 57.88 -39.59 35.72
N LYS A 36 58.30 -40.40 34.73
CA LYS A 36 59.66 -40.89 34.60
C LYS A 36 60.67 -39.72 34.35
N SER A 37 60.27 -38.73 33.50
CA SER A 37 61.07 -37.55 33.19
C SER A 37 61.23 -36.62 34.42
N LEU A 38 60.13 -36.40 35.17
CA LEU A 38 60.11 -35.62 36.40
C LEU A 38 60.90 -36.30 37.52
N TYR A 39 60.83 -37.62 37.64
CA TYR A 39 61.60 -38.38 38.68
C TYR A 39 63.10 -38.34 38.46
N VAL A 40 63.55 -38.15 37.22
CA VAL A 40 64.97 -38.04 36.87
C VAL A 40 65.55 -36.64 37.14
N ASN A 41 64.67 -35.59 37.12
CA ASN A 41 65.13 -34.18 36.99
C ASN A 41 64.86 -33.24 38.16
N SER A 42 64.21 -33.62 39.29
CA SER A 42 63.88 -32.61 40.30
C SER A 42 63.61 -33.13 41.70
N ASP A 43 63.94 -32.27 42.68
CA ASP A 43 63.48 -32.20 44.06
C ASP A 43 61.99 -31.87 44.16
N MET A 44 61.09 -32.81 43.85
CA MET A 44 59.67 -32.54 43.87
C MET A 44 58.96 -33.32 44.99
N SER A 45 58.71 -32.67 46.12
CA SER A 45 57.95 -33.23 47.24
C SER A 45 56.51 -33.64 46.90
N VAL A 46 55.85 -32.88 46.04
CA VAL A 46 54.43 -33.18 45.59
C VAL A 46 54.32 -34.43 44.70
N VAL A 47 55.29 -34.61 43.78
CA VAL A 47 55.32 -35.79 42.88
C VAL A 47 55.62 -37.03 43.70
N ASN A 48 56.54 -36.94 44.65
CA ASN A 48 56.87 -38.06 45.56
C ASN A 48 55.66 -38.44 46.44
N GLN A 49 54.87 -37.45 46.88
CA GLN A 49 53.66 -37.72 47.68
C GLN A 49 52.55 -38.44 46.83
N LEU A 50 52.35 -38.01 45.59
CA LEU A 50 51.38 -38.66 44.67
C LEU A 50 51.85 -40.06 44.29
N VAL A 51 53.13 -40.25 44.05
CA VAL A 51 53.71 -41.58 43.76
C VAL A 51 53.57 -42.51 44.97
N TYR A 52 53.78 -41.98 46.19
CA TYR A 52 53.59 -42.73 47.42
C TYR A 52 52.13 -43.15 47.61
N GLN A 53 51.16 -42.25 47.47
CA GLN A 53 49.74 -42.59 47.55
C GLN A 53 49.31 -43.59 46.45
N ALA A 54 49.84 -43.48 45.24
CA ALA A 54 49.55 -44.44 44.19
C ALA A 54 50.17 -45.81 44.48
N ARG A 55 51.33 -45.85 45.16
CA ARG A 55 51.98 -47.08 45.59
C ARG A 55 51.20 -47.78 46.68
N ASP A 56 50.70 -47.02 47.68
CA ASP A 56 49.88 -47.59 48.74
C ASP A 56 48.56 -48.16 48.22
N PHE A 57 47.84 -47.43 47.34
CA PHE A 57 46.63 -47.88 46.66
C PHE A 57 46.90 -49.13 45.77
N ARG A 58 48.03 -49.17 45.08
CA ARG A 58 48.48 -50.29 44.30
C ARG A 58 48.79 -51.54 45.15
N SER A 59 49.33 -51.36 46.36
CA SER A 59 49.60 -52.42 47.28
C SER A 59 48.31 -53.04 47.86
N LEU A 60 47.26 -52.23 47.98
CA LEU A 60 45.95 -52.63 48.50
C LEU A 60 45.14 -53.50 47.52
N ILE A 61 45.22 -53.16 46.18
CA ILE A 61 44.49 -53.87 45.15
C ILE A 61 45.24 -55.04 44.54
N GLY A 62 46.57 -55.08 44.72
CA GLY A 62 47.46 -56.05 44.13
C GLY A 62 48.06 -55.57 42.79
N TYR A 63 49.30 -55.97 42.52
CA TYR A 63 50.07 -55.47 41.40
C TYR A 63 49.45 -55.82 40.03
N ASP A 64 48.82 -56.97 39.93
CA ASP A 64 48.28 -57.47 38.64
C ASP A 64 46.90 -56.88 38.29
N LEU A 65 46.17 -56.33 39.25
CA LEU A 65 44.83 -55.73 39.07
C LEU A 65 44.83 -54.20 38.98
N PHE A 66 45.83 -53.55 39.50
CA PHE A 66 45.89 -52.08 39.58
C PHE A 66 45.84 -51.39 38.21
N TYR A 67 46.64 -51.80 37.27
CA TYR A 67 46.69 -51.18 35.94
C TYR A 67 45.43 -51.48 35.12
N PRO A 68 44.92 -52.72 35.07
CA PRO A 68 43.62 -53.01 34.43
C PRO A 68 42.49 -52.18 35.05
N PHE A 69 42.44 -52.03 36.37
CA PHE A 69 41.44 -51.24 37.06
C PHE A 69 41.48 -49.75 36.69
N LEU A 70 42.65 -49.15 36.73
CA LEU A 70 42.88 -47.76 36.34
C LEU A 70 42.50 -47.52 34.87
N PHE A 71 42.89 -48.47 33.98
CA PHE A 71 42.55 -48.44 32.57
C PHE A 71 41.05 -48.48 32.34
N THR A 72 40.34 -49.38 33.02
CA THR A 72 38.88 -49.50 32.87
C THR A 72 38.13 -48.29 33.34
N ILE A 73 38.51 -47.68 34.48
CA ILE A 73 37.84 -46.46 35.00
C ILE A 73 38.09 -45.28 34.06
N THR A 74 39.33 -45.05 33.64
CA THR A 74 39.68 -43.95 32.73
C THR A 74 39.03 -44.12 31.35
N SER A 75 39.01 -45.34 30.83
CA SER A 75 38.34 -45.65 29.58
C SER A 75 36.81 -45.45 29.65
N LEU A 76 36.17 -45.83 30.77
CA LEU A 76 34.75 -45.58 31.02
C LEU A 76 34.41 -44.12 31.13
N ALA A 77 35.24 -43.32 31.81
CA ALA A 77 35.09 -41.89 31.92
C ALA A 77 35.17 -41.19 30.57
N ILE A 78 36.18 -41.51 29.76
CA ILE A 78 36.34 -40.95 28.40
C ILE A 78 35.19 -41.40 27.51
N TYR A 79 34.76 -42.66 27.54
CA TYR A 79 33.58 -43.12 26.82
C TYR A 79 32.31 -42.38 27.20
N SER A 80 32.07 -42.19 28.50
CA SER A 80 30.92 -41.43 28.99
C SER A 80 30.94 -40.00 28.49
N MET A 81 32.09 -39.32 28.48
CA MET A 81 32.25 -37.97 27.98
C MET A 81 31.96 -37.88 26.44
N ILE A 82 32.54 -38.78 25.68
CA ILE A 82 32.29 -38.84 24.21
C ILE A 82 30.82 -39.10 23.93
N SER A 83 30.23 -40.09 24.62
CA SER A 83 28.84 -40.45 24.46
C SER A 83 27.90 -39.30 24.85
N TYR A 84 28.16 -38.58 25.95
CA TYR A 84 27.41 -37.39 26.36
C TYR A 84 27.45 -36.31 25.29
N LYS A 85 28.66 -35.96 24.79
CA LYS A 85 28.83 -34.92 23.76
C LYS A 85 28.08 -35.30 22.46
N ARG A 86 28.15 -36.55 22.07
CA ARG A 86 27.43 -37.05 20.90
C ARG A 86 25.91 -37.01 21.08
N ASN A 87 25.40 -37.48 22.21
CA ASN A 87 23.96 -37.44 22.49
C ASN A 87 23.43 -36.01 22.49
N LYS A 88 24.17 -35.08 23.07
CA LYS A 88 23.82 -33.64 23.03
C LYS A 88 23.74 -33.15 21.59
N GLN A 89 24.72 -33.44 20.72
CA GLN A 89 24.68 -33.05 19.30
C GLN A 89 23.50 -33.64 18.55
N ILE A 90 23.14 -34.91 18.81
CA ILE A 90 21.99 -35.58 18.19
C ILE A 90 20.67 -34.87 18.65
N VAL A 91 20.52 -34.60 19.91
CA VAL A 91 19.34 -33.91 20.46
C VAL A 91 19.20 -32.51 19.84
N ASP A 92 20.30 -31.76 19.77
CA ASP A 92 20.28 -30.42 19.17
C ASP A 92 19.94 -30.47 17.68
N PHE A 93 20.47 -31.46 16.95
CA PHE A 93 20.12 -31.68 15.54
C PHE A 93 18.64 -32.03 15.35
N ILE A 94 18.09 -32.95 16.16
CA ILE A 94 16.67 -33.32 16.12
C ILE A 94 15.79 -32.11 16.41
N ARG A 95 16.13 -31.31 17.44
CA ARG A 95 15.41 -30.07 17.78
C ARG A 95 15.40 -29.10 16.61
N LYS A 96 16.56 -28.86 16.00
CA LYS A 96 16.68 -27.95 14.84
C LYS A 96 15.85 -28.44 13.65
N THR A 97 15.85 -29.72 13.37
CA THR A 97 15.06 -30.34 12.29
C THR A 97 13.55 -30.25 12.55
N ASN A 98 13.12 -30.55 13.78
CA ASN A 98 11.69 -30.46 14.14
C ASN A 98 11.17 -29.02 14.06
N ARG A 99 11.96 -28.04 14.50
CA ARG A 99 11.62 -26.61 14.35
C ARG A 99 11.44 -26.20 12.89
N LYS A 100 12.37 -26.63 12.01
CA LYS A 100 12.25 -26.36 10.57
C LYS A 100 10.99 -26.97 9.98
N ASN A 101 10.66 -28.18 10.36
CA ASN A 101 9.46 -28.86 9.88
C ASN A 101 8.18 -28.17 10.37
N GLN A 102 8.14 -27.70 11.62
CA GLN A 102 7.00 -26.94 12.15
C GLN A 102 6.82 -25.62 11.41
N LYS A 103 7.88 -24.83 11.19
CA LYS A 103 7.82 -23.60 10.40
C LYS A 103 7.30 -23.85 8.97
N LEU A 104 7.77 -24.93 8.34
CA LEU A 104 7.32 -25.31 7.00
C LEU A 104 5.84 -25.68 6.95
N GLU A 105 5.33 -26.38 7.96
CA GLU A 105 3.89 -26.71 8.05
C GLU A 105 3.04 -25.46 8.26
N ILE A 106 3.50 -24.46 9.04
CA ILE A 106 2.81 -23.17 9.21
C ILE A 106 2.75 -22.43 7.86
N ILE A 107 3.87 -22.34 7.16
CA ILE A 107 3.91 -21.71 5.83
C ILE A 107 2.97 -22.42 4.87
N LYS A 108 2.99 -23.76 4.82
CA LYS A 108 2.15 -24.56 3.93
C LYS A 108 0.65 -24.36 4.24
N SER A 109 0.27 -24.34 5.51
CA SER A 109 -1.12 -24.11 5.91
C SER A 109 -1.59 -22.69 5.56
N ALA A 110 -0.72 -21.68 5.72
CA ALA A 110 -1.03 -20.32 5.35
C ALA A 110 -1.15 -20.15 3.83
N VAL A 111 -0.25 -20.73 3.05
CA VAL A 111 -0.32 -20.71 1.58
C VAL A 111 -1.60 -21.40 1.07
N ASN A 112 -2.01 -22.53 1.68
CA ASN A 112 -3.27 -23.19 1.30
C ASN A 112 -4.49 -22.29 1.58
N LEU A 113 -4.51 -21.56 2.70
CA LEU A 113 -5.59 -20.61 2.99
C LEU A 113 -5.61 -19.42 1.99
N MET A 114 -4.43 -19.01 1.52
CA MET A 114 -4.30 -17.97 0.50
C MET A 114 -4.81 -18.46 -0.87
N ASP A 115 -4.55 -19.71 -1.21
CA ASP A 115 -5.06 -20.35 -2.44
C ASP A 115 -6.60 -20.44 -2.45
N GLU A 116 -7.23 -20.59 -1.28
CA GLU A 116 -8.68 -20.51 -1.08
C GLU A 116 -9.24 -19.08 -1.14
N GLY A 117 -8.41 -18.07 -1.42
CA GLY A 117 -8.79 -16.67 -1.55
C GLY A 117 -8.81 -15.89 -0.23
N ASN A 118 -8.37 -16.48 0.88
CA ASN A 118 -8.28 -15.80 2.16
C ASN A 118 -6.92 -15.11 2.32
N LEU A 119 -6.82 -13.90 1.77
CA LEU A 119 -5.61 -13.05 1.85
C LEU A 119 -5.48 -12.27 3.17
N GLU A 120 -6.41 -12.45 4.12
CA GLU A 120 -6.40 -11.67 5.38
C GLU A 120 -5.41 -12.20 6.41
N LYS A 121 -5.06 -13.49 6.36
CA LYS A 121 -4.10 -14.09 7.28
C LYS A 121 -2.67 -13.87 6.80
N SER A 122 -1.91 -13.04 7.53
CA SER A 122 -0.46 -13.03 7.44
C SER A 122 0.12 -14.34 8.02
N ILE A 123 1.26 -14.77 7.51
CA ILE A 123 2.03 -15.86 8.12
C ILE A 123 2.66 -15.29 9.39
N ASP A 124 1.98 -15.40 10.52
CA ASP A 124 2.56 -15.16 11.83
C ASP A 124 3.40 -16.38 12.21
N ILE A 125 4.69 -16.30 11.93
CA ILE A 125 5.65 -17.13 12.62
C ILE A 125 5.78 -16.48 14.00
N GLU A 126 4.97 -16.96 14.96
CA GLU A 126 5.04 -16.57 16.34
C GLU A 126 6.48 -16.84 16.80
N TYR A 127 7.24 -15.78 16.99
CA TYR A 127 8.56 -15.84 17.60
C TYR A 127 8.34 -16.22 19.06
N ASP A 128 8.48 -17.50 19.35
CA ASP A 128 8.61 -17.98 20.72
C ASP A 128 9.78 -17.23 21.36
N LEU A 129 9.49 -16.34 22.30
CA LEU A 129 10.44 -15.38 22.92
C LEU A 129 11.68 -16.05 23.54
N ASP A 130 11.63 -17.36 23.78
CA ASP A 130 12.77 -18.16 24.25
C ASP A 130 13.81 -18.47 23.18
N ILE A 131 13.53 -18.15 21.88
CA ILE A 131 14.38 -18.51 20.73
C ILE A 131 15.30 -17.34 20.29
N LEU A 132 15.19 -16.16 20.87
CA LEU A 132 15.99 -14.97 20.51
C LEU A 132 17.51 -15.10 20.76
N LYS A 133 18.00 -16.26 21.20
CA LYS A 133 19.43 -16.52 21.37
C LYS A 133 20.14 -17.06 20.13
N ASP A 134 19.42 -17.54 19.12
CA ASP A 134 20.03 -18.02 17.86
C ASP A 134 19.89 -16.92 16.79
N LYS A 135 20.93 -16.12 16.61
CA LYS A 135 21.04 -15.02 15.65
C LYS A 135 21.12 -15.43 14.16
N GLU A 136 20.96 -16.67 13.83
CA GLU A 136 20.92 -17.12 12.43
C GLU A 136 19.49 -16.97 11.89
N LYS A 137 19.27 -15.93 11.05
CA LYS A 137 18.09 -15.88 10.17
C LYS A 137 18.09 -17.15 9.33
N ASP A 138 17.09 -18.00 9.55
CA ASP A 138 16.92 -19.24 8.78
C ASP A 138 16.32 -18.87 7.40
N ASP A 139 16.75 -19.53 6.33
CA ASP A 139 16.21 -19.37 4.96
C ASP A 139 14.68 -19.46 4.93
N ILE A 140 14.08 -20.19 5.89
CA ILE A 140 12.64 -20.34 6.04
C ILE A 140 11.98 -19.04 6.53
N ASP A 141 12.63 -18.29 7.42
CA ASP A 141 12.13 -16.99 7.91
C ASP A 141 12.17 -15.95 6.78
N GLU A 142 13.23 -15.96 5.97
CA GLU A 142 13.32 -15.11 4.78
C GLU A 142 12.23 -15.44 3.75
N LEU A 143 11.96 -16.74 3.53
CA LEU A 143 10.89 -17.19 2.65
C LEU A 143 9.51 -16.71 3.15
N ALA A 144 9.25 -16.83 4.45
CA ALA A 144 7.99 -16.36 5.04
C ALA A 144 7.80 -14.84 4.87
N HIS A 145 8.86 -14.06 5.08
CA HIS A 145 8.83 -12.62 4.82
C HIS A 145 8.55 -12.28 3.35
N LYS A 146 9.17 -12.99 2.41
CA LYS A 146 8.92 -12.80 0.98
C LYS A 146 7.48 -13.14 0.60
N ILE A 147 6.94 -14.22 1.14
CA ILE A 147 5.53 -14.60 0.91
C ILE A 147 4.59 -13.54 1.48
N ASN A 148 4.80 -13.06 2.71
CA ASN A 148 3.99 -12.00 3.30
C ASN A 148 4.00 -10.71 2.47
N ASN A 149 5.17 -10.33 1.94
CA ASN A 149 5.28 -9.16 1.05
C ASN A 149 4.47 -9.35 -0.25
N ILE A 150 4.54 -10.54 -0.86
CA ILE A 150 3.76 -10.85 -2.07
C ILE A 150 2.26 -10.80 -1.76
N VAL A 151 1.83 -11.38 -0.65
CA VAL A 151 0.42 -11.36 -0.22
C VAL A 151 -0.06 -9.94 0.01
N HIS A 152 0.75 -9.11 0.67
CA HIS A 152 0.43 -7.70 0.88
C HIS A 152 0.27 -6.94 -0.44
N GLN A 153 1.16 -7.17 -1.40
CA GLN A 153 1.06 -6.59 -2.74
C GLN A 153 -0.20 -7.07 -3.49
N LEU A 154 -0.48 -8.37 -3.47
CA LEU A 154 -1.69 -8.94 -4.08
C LEU A 154 -2.97 -8.36 -3.46
N ARG A 155 -3.01 -8.23 -2.14
CA ARG A 155 -4.13 -7.61 -1.43
C ARG A 155 -4.35 -6.18 -1.88
N ASN A 156 -3.30 -5.38 -1.95
CA ASN A 156 -3.40 -3.99 -2.41
C ASN A 156 -3.92 -3.91 -3.85
N ILE A 157 -3.38 -4.72 -4.76
CA ILE A 157 -3.85 -4.81 -6.15
C ILE A 157 -5.33 -5.20 -6.22
N THR A 158 -5.76 -6.19 -5.42
CA THR A 158 -7.16 -6.63 -5.39
C THR A 158 -8.10 -5.53 -4.84
N ILE A 159 -7.64 -4.77 -3.84
CA ILE A 159 -8.40 -3.63 -3.30
C ILE A 159 -8.52 -2.54 -4.36
N GLU A 160 -7.43 -2.18 -5.01
CA GLU A 160 -7.41 -1.18 -6.09
C GLU A 160 -8.30 -1.60 -7.26
N GLU A 161 -8.25 -2.86 -7.66
CA GLU A 161 -9.11 -3.41 -8.74
C GLU A 161 -10.60 -3.34 -8.36
N ARG A 162 -10.95 -3.73 -7.13
CA ARG A 162 -12.34 -3.62 -6.63
C ARG A 162 -12.82 -2.18 -6.60
N GLN A 163 -11.98 -1.25 -6.13
CA GLN A 163 -12.30 0.18 -6.12
C GLN A 163 -12.48 0.72 -7.54
N ALA A 164 -11.60 0.34 -8.47
CA ALA A 164 -11.73 0.71 -9.88
C ALA A 164 -13.03 0.16 -10.51
N GLN A 165 -13.36 -1.10 -10.22
CA GLN A 165 -14.58 -1.74 -10.71
C GLN A 165 -15.83 -1.09 -10.09
N GLN A 166 -15.82 -0.78 -8.80
CA GLN A 166 -16.93 -0.06 -8.15
C GLN A 166 -17.10 1.32 -8.76
N THR A 167 -16.03 2.08 -8.93
CA THR A 167 -16.04 3.40 -9.56
C THR A 167 -16.62 3.33 -10.98
N LYS A 168 -16.28 2.29 -11.76
CA LYS A 168 -16.83 2.07 -13.10
C LYS A 168 -18.33 1.77 -13.06
N THR A 169 -18.79 0.98 -12.10
CA THR A 169 -20.20 0.63 -11.93
C THR A 169 -21.02 1.85 -11.53
N ASP A 170 -20.52 2.63 -10.57
CA ASP A 170 -21.14 3.87 -10.09
C ASP A 170 -21.22 4.91 -11.23
N LEU A 171 -20.16 5.01 -12.05
CA LEU A 171 -20.15 5.84 -13.24
C LEU A 171 -21.29 5.47 -14.20
N ILE A 172 -21.40 4.19 -14.57
CA ILE A 172 -22.45 3.73 -15.51
C ILE A 172 -23.85 4.01 -14.93
N THR A 173 -24.05 3.76 -13.64
CA THR A 173 -25.34 3.94 -12.97
C THR A 173 -25.74 5.41 -12.91
N ASN A 174 -24.82 6.28 -12.45
CA ASN A 174 -25.08 7.72 -12.31
C ASN A 174 -25.30 8.38 -13.69
N VAL A 175 -24.45 8.04 -14.67
CA VAL A 175 -24.62 8.53 -16.05
C VAL A 175 -25.96 8.11 -16.63
N SER A 176 -26.35 6.85 -16.45
CA SER A 176 -27.62 6.35 -16.98
C SER A 176 -28.81 7.10 -16.38
N HIS A 177 -28.76 7.39 -15.08
CA HIS A 177 -29.80 8.17 -14.40
C HIS A 177 -29.86 9.61 -14.92
N ASP A 178 -28.70 10.27 -15.02
CA ASP A 178 -28.62 11.68 -15.39
C ASP A 178 -28.92 11.94 -16.88
N LEU A 179 -28.69 10.95 -17.74
CA LEU A 179 -29.14 10.98 -19.15
C LEU A 179 -30.63 10.70 -19.28
N ARG A 180 -31.19 9.78 -18.50
CA ARG A 180 -32.62 9.40 -18.58
C ARG A 180 -33.54 10.55 -18.22
N THR A 181 -33.19 11.33 -17.20
CA THR A 181 -34.05 12.44 -16.70
C THR A 181 -34.35 13.50 -17.77
N PRO A 182 -33.37 14.14 -18.42
CA PRO A 182 -33.61 15.10 -19.49
C PRO A 182 -34.30 14.44 -20.72
N LEU A 183 -33.89 13.22 -21.06
CA LEU A 183 -34.48 12.49 -22.19
C LEU A 183 -35.98 12.25 -21.96
N THR A 184 -36.38 11.78 -20.78
CA THR A 184 -37.80 11.58 -20.43
C THR A 184 -38.57 12.89 -20.49
N SER A 185 -37.96 14.01 -20.05
CA SER A 185 -38.54 15.34 -20.11
C SER A 185 -38.79 15.79 -21.58
N ILE A 186 -37.78 15.62 -22.45
CA ILE A 186 -37.83 15.93 -23.87
C ILE A 186 -38.98 15.14 -24.51
N MET A 187 -38.98 13.81 -24.32
CA MET A 187 -40.04 12.94 -24.85
C MET A 187 -41.42 13.31 -24.34
N GLY A 188 -41.54 13.68 -23.06
CA GLY A 188 -42.81 14.10 -22.45
C GLY A 188 -43.38 15.36 -23.10
N TYR A 189 -42.56 16.43 -23.26
CA TYR A 189 -43.03 17.68 -23.87
C TYR A 189 -43.34 17.50 -25.37
N LEU A 190 -42.52 16.77 -26.12
CA LEU A 190 -42.76 16.47 -27.51
C LEU A 190 -44.01 15.59 -27.69
N GLY A 191 -44.24 14.61 -26.79
CA GLY A 191 -45.46 13.80 -26.81
C GLY A 191 -46.74 14.61 -26.55
N VAL A 192 -46.70 15.58 -25.64
CA VAL A 192 -47.83 16.50 -25.41
C VAL A 192 -48.14 17.33 -26.66
N ILE A 193 -47.11 17.74 -27.41
CA ILE A 193 -47.24 18.46 -28.66
C ILE A 193 -47.82 17.53 -29.74
N GLU A 194 -47.31 16.31 -29.90
CA GLU A 194 -47.73 15.31 -30.86
C GLU A 194 -49.21 14.94 -30.65
N GLU A 195 -49.62 14.80 -29.39
CA GLU A 195 -51.00 14.49 -29.02
C GLU A 195 -51.95 15.69 -29.13
N GLY A 196 -51.46 16.87 -29.50
CA GLY A 196 -52.29 18.10 -29.61
C GLY A 196 -52.82 18.59 -28.26
N LYS A 197 -52.18 18.21 -27.12
CA LYS A 197 -52.63 18.54 -25.78
C LYS A 197 -52.02 19.87 -25.29
N TYR A 198 -52.14 20.92 -26.08
CA TYR A 198 -51.76 22.28 -25.76
C TYR A 198 -52.94 23.23 -26.05
N LYS A 199 -53.01 24.36 -25.33
CA LYS A 199 -54.11 25.29 -25.39
C LYS A 199 -54.05 26.23 -26.61
N ASP A 200 -52.81 26.66 -26.91
CA ASP A 200 -52.58 27.66 -27.94
C ASP A 200 -51.11 27.49 -28.47
N GLU A 201 -50.78 28.27 -29.48
CA GLU A 201 -49.49 28.27 -30.12
C GLU A 201 -48.36 28.75 -29.17
N VAL A 202 -48.67 29.64 -28.21
CA VAL A 202 -47.73 30.13 -27.20
C VAL A 202 -47.30 28.99 -26.27
N GLN A 203 -48.29 28.19 -25.82
CA GLN A 203 -47.99 27.02 -24.97
C GLN A 203 -47.23 25.94 -25.73
N MET A 204 -47.53 25.73 -27.02
CA MET A 204 -46.75 24.83 -27.87
C MET A 204 -45.27 25.29 -27.95
N MET A 205 -45.04 26.57 -28.28
CA MET A 205 -43.69 27.13 -28.33
C MET A 205 -42.97 27.01 -27.01
N TYR A 206 -43.63 27.24 -25.88
CA TYR A 206 -43.08 27.04 -24.57
C TYR A 206 -42.60 25.61 -24.31
N TYR A 207 -43.35 24.60 -24.75
CA TYR A 207 -42.94 23.20 -24.64
C TYR A 207 -41.78 22.86 -25.57
N VAL A 208 -41.73 23.45 -26.79
CA VAL A 208 -40.58 23.34 -27.70
C VAL A 208 -39.31 23.92 -27.04
N ASP A 209 -39.39 25.10 -26.43
CA ASP A 209 -38.28 25.75 -25.78
C ASP A 209 -37.73 24.90 -24.61
N ILE A 210 -38.62 24.32 -23.80
CA ILE A 210 -38.21 23.41 -22.72
C ILE A 210 -37.47 22.18 -23.30
N ALA A 211 -38.08 21.56 -24.33
CA ALA A 211 -37.47 20.38 -24.95
C ALA A 211 -36.08 20.71 -25.55
N TYR A 212 -35.96 21.88 -26.19
CA TYR A 212 -34.72 22.35 -26.75
C TYR A 212 -33.61 22.60 -25.67
N GLU A 213 -33.97 23.30 -24.58
CA GLU A 213 -33.05 23.54 -23.47
C GLU A 213 -32.61 22.23 -22.78
N LYS A 214 -33.52 21.26 -22.62
CA LYS A 214 -33.18 19.93 -22.08
C LYS A 214 -32.25 19.16 -23.03
N SER A 215 -32.41 19.33 -24.36
CA SER A 215 -31.55 18.72 -25.38
C SER A 215 -30.12 19.31 -25.33
N LYS A 216 -29.97 20.63 -25.16
CA LYS A 216 -28.69 21.27 -24.97
C LYS A 216 -27.98 20.73 -23.72
N ASN A 217 -28.69 20.64 -22.59
CA ASN A 217 -28.13 20.13 -21.35
C ASN A 217 -27.68 18.65 -21.50
N LEU A 218 -28.46 17.83 -22.22
CA LEU A 218 -28.11 16.45 -22.53
C LEU A 218 -26.83 16.37 -23.38
N ASN A 219 -26.68 17.25 -24.38
CA ASN A 219 -25.47 17.30 -25.21
C ASN A 219 -24.24 17.68 -24.40
N VAL A 220 -24.35 18.64 -23.45
CA VAL A 220 -23.24 18.98 -22.53
C VAL A 220 -22.84 17.77 -21.69
N LEU A 221 -23.80 17.04 -21.12
CA LEU A 221 -23.55 15.83 -20.35
C LEU A 221 -22.81 14.76 -21.15
N ILE A 222 -23.22 14.51 -22.40
CA ILE A 222 -22.58 13.56 -23.29
C ILE A 222 -21.14 13.98 -23.58
N ASN A 223 -20.90 15.26 -23.88
CA ASN A 223 -19.55 15.77 -24.13
C ASN A 223 -18.65 15.67 -22.89
N ASP A 224 -19.17 16.00 -21.71
CA ASP A 224 -18.45 15.84 -20.44
C ASP A 224 -18.04 14.38 -20.19
N LEU A 225 -18.94 13.44 -20.49
CA LEU A 225 -18.68 12.01 -20.37
C LEU A 225 -17.60 11.55 -21.35
N PHE A 226 -17.65 12.00 -22.61
CA PHE A 226 -16.61 11.69 -23.59
C PHE A 226 -15.25 12.26 -23.19
N GLU A 227 -15.20 13.47 -22.69
CA GLU A 227 -13.95 14.05 -22.19
C GLU A 227 -13.40 13.24 -21.03
N LEU A 228 -14.24 12.88 -20.07
CA LEU A 228 -13.84 12.10 -18.91
C LEU A 228 -13.29 10.72 -19.31
N THR A 229 -13.92 10.05 -20.26
CA THR A 229 -13.45 8.74 -20.76
C THR A 229 -12.12 8.83 -21.50
N LYS A 230 -11.91 9.90 -22.28
CA LYS A 230 -10.62 10.16 -22.96
C LYS A 230 -9.50 10.45 -21.94
N MET A 231 -9.81 11.16 -20.85
CA MET A 231 -8.87 11.47 -19.77
C MET A 231 -8.42 10.21 -19.02
N GLN A 232 -9.35 9.28 -18.75
CA GLN A 232 -9.04 8.02 -18.06
C GLN A 232 -8.06 7.13 -18.81
N ASN A 233 -8.14 7.13 -20.13
CA ASN A 233 -7.32 6.27 -20.98
C ASN A 233 -5.92 6.88 -21.29
N ASN A 234 -5.53 7.98 -20.61
CA ASN A 234 -4.28 8.73 -20.90
C ASN A 234 -4.08 9.03 -22.40
N THR A 235 -5.18 9.10 -23.18
CA THR A 235 -5.13 9.30 -24.62
C THR A 235 -5.10 10.79 -25.02
N ILE A 236 -5.28 11.68 -24.05
CA ILE A 236 -5.27 13.12 -24.32
C ILE A 236 -3.84 13.60 -24.47
N LYS A 237 -3.49 13.99 -25.68
CA LYS A 237 -2.28 14.78 -25.95
C LYS A 237 -2.64 16.25 -25.84
N LEU A 238 -2.05 16.94 -24.87
CA LEU A 238 -2.21 18.39 -24.74
C LEU A 238 -1.42 19.10 -25.85
N ASN A 239 -2.04 20.09 -26.45
CA ASN A 239 -1.36 21.04 -27.35
C ASN A 239 -0.88 22.24 -26.53
N LYS A 240 0.19 22.05 -25.74
CA LYS A 240 0.76 23.11 -24.88
C LYS A 240 1.50 24.14 -25.74
N ILE A 241 1.03 25.38 -25.76
CA ILE A 241 1.66 26.55 -26.39
C ILE A 241 1.87 27.64 -25.33
N GLU A 242 2.71 28.60 -25.59
CA GLU A 242 2.84 29.81 -24.76
C GLU A 242 1.61 30.70 -24.93
N ILE A 243 0.92 30.97 -23.84
CA ILE A 243 -0.28 31.83 -23.79
C ILE A 243 -0.17 32.86 -22.67
N ASN A 244 -0.82 34.02 -22.89
CA ASN A 244 -1.03 34.97 -21.82
C ASN A 244 -2.34 34.62 -21.05
N LEU A 245 -2.19 34.13 -19.84
CA LEU A 245 -3.32 33.67 -19.01
C LEU A 245 -4.28 34.80 -18.66
N VAL A 246 -3.78 36.03 -18.51
CA VAL A 246 -4.61 37.22 -18.26
C VAL A 246 -5.54 37.50 -19.44
N GLU A 247 -5.03 37.45 -20.66
CA GLU A 247 -5.83 37.65 -21.87
C GLU A 247 -6.88 36.53 -22.04
N LEU A 248 -6.47 35.27 -21.83
CA LEU A 248 -7.38 34.12 -21.88
C LEU A 248 -8.55 34.29 -20.90
N LEU A 249 -8.24 34.62 -19.63
CA LEU A 249 -9.27 34.83 -18.60
C LEU A 249 -10.18 36.00 -18.95
N SER A 250 -9.63 37.11 -19.44
CA SER A 250 -10.41 38.28 -19.88
C SER A 250 -11.42 37.91 -20.96
N GLN A 251 -10.99 37.09 -21.94
CA GLN A 251 -11.89 36.61 -23.00
C GLN A 251 -13.00 35.70 -22.44
N VAL A 252 -12.64 34.75 -21.56
CA VAL A 252 -13.63 33.84 -20.94
C VAL A 252 -14.65 34.65 -20.13
N VAL A 253 -14.19 35.56 -19.26
CA VAL A 253 -15.10 36.37 -18.44
C VAL A 253 -16.04 37.25 -19.29
N SER A 254 -15.52 37.84 -20.37
CA SER A 254 -16.34 38.63 -21.31
C SER A 254 -17.46 37.81 -21.94
N GLN A 255 -17.23 36.53 -22.26
CA GLN A 255 -18.25 35.63 -22.78
C GLN A 255 -19.36 35.36 -21.76
N PHE A 256 -19.04 35.38 -20.46
CA PHE A 256 -20.00 35.18 -19.39
C PHE A 256 -20.74 36.46 -18.94
N GLU A 257 -20.44 37.65 -19.52
CA GLU A 257 -21.03 38.90 -19.11
C GLU A 257 -22.57 38.92 -19.23
N ILE A 258 -23.10 38.33 -20.30
CA ILE A 258 -24.56 38.18 -20.48
C ILE A 258 -25.16 37.28 -19.41
N TYR A 259 -24.47 36.20 -19.08
CA TYR A 259 -24.93 35.24 -18.06
C TYR A 259 -24.89 35.85 -16.66
N PHE A 260 -23.84 36.62 -16.31
CA PHE A 260 -23.81 37.39 -15.08
C PHE A 260 -24.98 38.35 -14.96
N LYS A 261 -25.28 39.10 -16.04
CA LYS A 261 -26.43 40.04 -16.06
C LYS A 261 -27.78 39.31 -15.90
N GLN A 262 -27.98 38.17 -16.53
CA GLN A 262 -29.22 37.40 -16.41
C GLN A 262 -29.45 36.89 -14.98
N GLU A 263 -28.36 36.56 -14.27
CA GLU A 263 -28.41 36.07 -12.89
C GLU A 263 -28.28 37.21 -11.84
N PHE A 264 -28.32 38.47 -12.27
CA PHE A 264 -28.16 39.68 -11.41
C PHE A 264 -26.84 39.69 -10.62
N MET A 265 -25.76 39.19 -11.23
CA MET A 265 -24.43 39.12 -10.64
C MET A 265 -23.45 40.04 -11.37
N VAL A 266 -22.36 40.38 -10.68
CA VAL A 266 -21.29 41.23 -11.19
C VAL A 266 -19.96 40.47 -11.07
N SER A 267 -19.23 40.39 -12.17
CA SER A 267 -17.85 39.89 -12.15
C SER A 267 -16.89 41.02 -11.76
N ARG A 268 -16.01 40.78 -10.79
CA ARG A 268 -14.94 41.68 -10.41
C ARG A 268 -13.61 41.04 -10.77
N ILE A 269 -12.86 41.72 -11.62
CA ILE A 269 -11.58 41.19 -12.12
C ILE A 269 -10.47 41.95 -11.42
N ASN A 270 -9.54 41.20 -10.82
CA ASN A 270 -8.33 41.75 -10.20
C ASN A 270 -7.11 40.95 -10.68
N PHE A 271 -6.52 41.43 -11.76
CA PHE A 271 -5.30 40.86 -12.30
C PHE A 271 -4.10 41.63 -11.78
N ASN A 272 -3.32 40.99 -10.90
CA ASN A 272 -2.15 41.63 -10.29
C ASN A 272 -1.01 41.85 -11.29
N GLU A 273 -1.01 41.12 -12.41
CA GLU A 273 0.01 41.18 -13.45
C GLU A 273 -0.64 41.52 -14.80
N GLU A 274 -0.03 42.41 -15.59
CA GLU A 274 -0.51 42.73 -16.95
C GLU A 274 -0.34 41.52 -17.90
N LYS A 275 0.71 40.72 -17.69
CA LYS A 275 1.00 39.51 -18.47
C LYS A 275 1.43 38.38 -17.56
N LEU A 276 0.80 37.23 -17.75
CA LEU A 276 1.14 36.00 -17.05
C LEU A 276 1.29 34.89 -18.09
N ILE A 277 2.52 34.69 -18.57
CA ILE A 277 2.82 33.73 -19.64
C ILE A 277 2.95 32.35 -19.02
N VAL A 278 2.18 31.40 -19.55
CA VAL A 278 2.22 29.97 -19.16
C VAL A 278 2.25 29.10 -20.40
N LYS A 279 2.85 27.90 -20.28
CA LYS A 279 2.84 26.88 -21.34
C LYS A 279 1.68 25.92 -21.11
N ALA A 280 0.59 26.10 -21.84
CA ALA A 280 -0.65 25.36 -21.61
C ALA A 280 -1.45 25.12 -22.89
N ASP A 281 -2.42 24.22 -22.83
CA ASP A 281 -3.44 24.04 -23.87
C ASP A 281 -4.60 25.02 -23.63
N PRO A 282 -4.75 26.06 -24.46
CA PRO A 282 -5.73 27.10 -24.23
C PRO A 282 -7.17 26.57 -24.21
N ASN A 283 -7.49 25.62 -25.09
CA ASN A 283 -8.85 25.07 -25.16
C ASN A 283 -9.24 24.31 -23.89
N LYS A 284 -8.29 23.59 -23.31
CA LYS A 284 -8.51 22.88 -22.05
C LYS A 284 -8.63 23.83 -20.87
N LEU A 285 -7.78 24.86 -20.80
CA LEU A 285 -7.89 25.89 -19.75
C LEU A 285 -9.19 26.68 -19.84
N VAL A 286 -9.63 27.09 -21.04
CA VAL A 286 -10.94 27.72 -21.23
C VAL A 286 -12.02 26.85 -20.62
N ARG A 287 -12.06 25.55 -20.93
CA ARG A 287 -13.05 24.61 -20.38
C ARG A 287 -13.01 24.53 -18.85
N ALA A 288 -11.80 24.53 -18.27
CA ALA A 288 -11.64 24.54 -16.81
C ALA A 288 -12.21 25.82 -16.17
N PHE A 289 -11.90 26.98 -16.74
CA PHE A 289 -12.40 28.26 -16.25
C PHE A 289 -13.91 28.42 -16.45
N GLU A 290 -14.46 28.00 -17.59
CA GLU A 290 -15.92 27.95 -17.81
C GLU A 290 -16.63 27.14 -16.74
N ASN A 291 -16.11 25.95 -16.38
CA ASN A 291 -16.67 25.14 -15.30
C ASN A 291 -16.62 25.84 -13.95
N LEU A 292 -15.50 26.49 -13.60
CA LEU A 292 -15.35 27.23 -12.34
C LEU A 292 -16.29 28.43 -12.28
N ILE A 293 -16.34 29.25 -13.35
CA ILE A 293 -17.18 30.45 -13.42
C ILE A 293 -18.66 30.04 -13.40
N THR A 294 -19.06 29.01 -14.15
CA THR A 294 -20.45 28.51 -14.14
C THR A 294 -20.85 28.07 -12.73
N ASN A 295 -19.96 27.36 -12.00
CA ASN A 295 -20.22 26.97 -10.62
C ASN A 295 -20.29 28.19 -9.70
N ALA A 296 -19.39 29.15 -9.85
CA ALA A 296 -19.39 30.39 -9.05
C ALA A 296 -20.67 31.19 -9.25
N VAL A 297 -21.18 31.31 -10.48
CA VAL A 297 -22.46 31.99 -10.74
C VAL A 297 -23.61 31.19 -10.15
N LYS A 298 -23.63 29.87 -10.35
CA LYS A 298 -24.72 29.01 -9.93
C LYS A 298 -24.91 28.95 -8.41
N TYR A 299 -23.81 28.87 -7.68
CA TYR A 299 -23.81 28.73 -6.23
C TYR A 299 -23.52 30.04 -5.49
N GLY A 300 -23.14 31.10 -6.22
CA GLY A 300 -22.82 32.39 -5.68
C GLY A 300 -23.91 33.46 -5.81
N LYS A 301 -25.13 33.11 -6.30
CA LYS A 301 -26.21 34.06 -6.60
C LYS A 301 -26.55 34.99 -5.44
N ASP A 302 -26.64 34.46 -4.23
CA ASP A 302 -27.00 35.22 -3.04
C ASP A 302 -25.96 36.30 -2.66
N GLY A 303 -24.72 36.11 -3.09
CA GLY A 303 -23.60 37.01 -2.86
C GLY A 303 -23.43 38.11 -3.91
N HIS A 304 -24.15 38.03 -5.05
CA HIS A 304 -24.13 38.95 -6.18
C HIS A 304 -22.79 39.23 -6.86
N TYR A 305 -21.69 38.70 -6.36
CA TYR A 305 -20.34 38.90 -6.90
C TYR A 305 -19.62 37.63 -7.18
N VAL A 306 -18.80 37.68 -8.24
CA VAL A 306 -17.78 36.66 -8.52
C VAL A 306 -16.46 37.36 -8.76
N ASP A 307 -15.44 37.07 -7.94
CA ASP A 307 -14.12 37.65 -8.10
C ASP A 307 -13.21 36.70 -8.83
N ILE A 308 -12.46 37.20 -9.81
CA ILE A 308 -11.46 36.46 -10.56
C ILE A 308 -10.13 37.17 -10.36
N VAL A 309 -9.22 36.50 -9.67
CA VAL A 309 -7.96 37.08 -9.23
C VAL A 309 -6.81 36.25 -9.83
N THR A 310 -5.81 36.93 -10.41
CA THR A 310 -4.56 36.29 -10.80
C THR A 310 -3.41 36.79 -9.96
N GLU A 311 -2.51 35.90 -9.60
CA GLU A 311 -1.27 36.25 -8.93
C GLU A 311 -0.14 35.35 -9.41
N LYS A 312 1.08 35.88 -9.44
CA LYS A 312 2.29 35.10 -9.67
C LYS A 312 2.89 34.72 -8.31
N LYS A 313 3.04 33.44 -8.05
CA LYS A 313 3.73 32.93 -6.86
C LYS A 313 4.94 32.13 -7.32
N GLU A 314 6.13 32.65 -7.04
CA GLU A 314 7.38 32.03 -7.49
C GLU A 314 7.34 31.77 -9.01
N ASP A 315 7.38 30.49 -9.41
CA ASP A 315 7.31 30.07 -10.82
C ASP A 315 5.90 29.59 -11.23
N MET A 316 4.87 29.77 -10.37
CA MET A 316 3.51 29.33 -10.66
C MET A 316 2.58 30.53 -10.93
N ALA A 317 1.69 30.31 -11.91
CA ALA A 317 0.53 31.19 -12.12
C ALA A 317 -0.65 30.68 -11.29
N VAL A 318 -1.17 31.51 -10.41
CA VAL A 318 -2.32 31.19 -9.57
C VAL A 318 -3.53 31.96 -10.05
N VAL A 319 -4.64 31.24 -10.25
CA VAL A 319 -5.95 31.83 -10.57
C VAL A 319 -6.92 31.48 -9.45
N LYS A 320 -7.60 32.48 -8.88
CA LYS A 320 -8.64 32.30 -7.89
C LYS A 320 -9.99 32.71 -8.46
N VAL A 321 -10.97 31.84 -8.33
CA VAL A 321 -12.38 32.14 -8.63
C VAL A 321 -13.13 32.11 -7.30
N ILE A 322 -13.67 33.24 -6.90
CA ILE A 322 -14.26 33.45 -5.58
C ILE A 322 -15.74 33.77 -5.73
N ASN A 323 -16.58 33.05 -5.03
CA ASN A 323 -18.01 33.37 -4.93
C ASN A 323 -18.45 33.50 -3.49
N TYR A 324 -19.55 34.21 -3.25
CA TYR A 324 -20.04 34.64 -1.94
C TYR A 324 -21.41 34.03 -1.60
N GLY A 325 -21.67 32.84 -2.06
CA GLY A 325 -22.90 32.10 -1.79
C GLY A 325 -22.86 31.26 -0.52
N GLU A 326 -23.79 30.31 -0.44
CA GLU A 326 -23.83 29.36 0.70
C GLU A 326 -22.51 28.58 0.80
N PRO A 327 -21.90 28.47 2.01
CA PRO A 327 -20.63 27.79 2.17
C PRO A 327 -20.76 26.28 1.95
N ILE A 328 -19.70 25.70 1.42
CA ILE A 328 -19.59 24.25 1.26
C ILE A 328 -19.30 23.65 2.66
N PRO A 329 -20.08 22.64 3.11
CA PRO A 329 -19.81 21.98 4.38
C PRO A 329 -18.38 21.37 4.41
N VAL A 330 -17.72 21.49 5.55
CA VAL A 330 -16.32 21.02 5.72
C VAL A 330 -16.15 19.54 5.35
N LEU A 331 -17.16 18.72 5.63
CA LEU A 331 -17.17 17.28 5.30
C LEU A 331 -17.23 17.02 3.79
N ASP A 332 -17.75 17.96 3.01
CA ASP A 332 -17.90 17.82 1.57
C ASP A 332 -16.66 18.33 0.80
N LEU A 333 -15.87 19.24 1.38
CA LEU A 333 -14.70 19.84 0.72
C LEU A 333 -13.70 18.84 0.14
N PRO A 334 -13.34 17.74 0.79
CA PRO A 334 -12.42 16.76 0.20
C PRO A 334 -12.95 16.08 -1.06
N ASN A 335 -14.27 16.00 -1.20
CA ASN A 335 -14.97 15.18 -2.20
C ASN A 335 -15.52 15.99 -3.38
N ILE A 336 -15.52 17.33 -3.34
CA ILE A 336 -16.16 18.14 -4.41
C ILE A 336 -15.52 18.00 -5.78
N PHE A 337 -14.28 17.53 -5.84
CA PHE A 337 -13.57 17.21 -7.07
C PHE A 337 -13.77 15.78 -7.53
N ASP A 338 -14.52 14.96 -6.76
CA ASP A 338 -14.84 13.60 -7.15
C ASP A 338 -15.94 13.58 -8.21
N ARG A 339 -15.91 12.55 -9.04
CA ARG A 339 -16.86 12.41 -10.14
C ARG A 339 -18.26 12.18 -9.61
N PHE A 340 -19.25 12.91 -10.18
CA PHE A 340 -20.66 12.83 -9.79
C PHE A 340 -20.95 13.28 -8.35
N TYR A 341 -19.94 13.77 -7.66
CA TYR A 341 -20.15 14.27 -6.31
C TYR A 341 -20.98 15.56 -6.33
N ARG A 342 -21.95 15.63 -5.44
CA ARG A 342 -22.84 16.80 -5.25
C ARG A 342 -23.18 16.91 -3.78
N VAL A 343 -23.05 18.10 -3.23
CA VAL A 343 -23.47 18.41 -1.85
C VAL A 343 -24.97 18.12 -1.72
N GLU A 344 -25.42 17.46 -0.65
CA GLU A 344 -26.83 16.98 -0.53
C GLU A 344 -27.87 18.06 -0.72
N LYS A 345 -27.64 19.27 -0.23
CA LYS A 345 -28.52 20.42 -0.43
C LYS A 345 -28.69 20.83 -1.91
N SER A 346 -27.66 20.60 -2.73
CA SER A 346 -27.68 20.91 -4.16
C SER A 346 -28.36 19.82 -5.02
N ARG A 347 -28.75 18.69 -4.41
CA ARG A 347 -29.51 17.62 -5.07
C ARG A 347 -30.94 18.01 -5.39
N ASN A 348 -31.43 19.16 -4.89
CA ASN A 348 -32.73 19.68 -5.28
C ASN A 348 -32.77 19.84 -6.82
N ARG A 349 -33.79 19.27 -7.45
CA ARG A 349 -33.93 19.11 -8.91
C ARG A 349 -33.84 20.41 -9.73
N ASN A 350 -33.97 21.56 -9.09
CA ASN A 350 -33.95 22.88 -9.74
C ASN A 350 -32.51 23.45 -9.92
N VAL A 351 -31.49 22.91 -9.21
CA VAL A 351 -30.10 23.36 -9.31
C VAL A 351 -29.33 22.29 -10.10
N GLY A 352 -29.61 22.16 -11.40
CA GLY A 352 -29.05 21.12 -12.27
C GLY A 352 -27.50 21.16 -12.37
N GLY A 353 -26.88 19.98 -12.56
CA GLY A 353 -25.45 19.82 -12.82
C GLY A 353 -25.06 18.37 -12.74
N SER A 354 -24.14 17.94 -13.61
CA SER A 354 -23.69 16.55 -13.73
C SER A 354 -22.79 16.07 -12.59
N GLY A 355 -22.24 16.99 -11.80
CA GLY A 355 -21.14 16.64 -10.87
C GLY A 355 -19.83 16.25 -11.57
N LEU A 356 -19.71 16.52 -12.87
CA LEU A 356 -18.52 16.19 -13.67
C LEU A 356 -17.59 17.40 -13.86
N GLY A 357 -18.12 18.64 -13.83
CA GLY A 357 -17.38 19.84 -14.16
C GLY A 357 -16.11 20.04 -13.32
N LEU A 358 -16.22 19.92 -11.98
CA LEU A 358 -15.05 20.06 -11.09
C LEU A 358 -14.06 18.91 -11.24
N ALA A 359 -14.52 17.68 -11.48
CA ALA A 359 -13.66 16.54 -11.76
C ALA A 359 -12.90 16.71 -13.08
N ILE A 360 -13.55 17.24 -14.13
CA ILE A 360 -12.91 17.60 -15.40
C ILE A 360 -11.87 18.70 -15.18
N THR A 361 -12.23 19.74 -14.42
CA THR A 361 -11.30 20.84 -14.09
C THR A 361 -10.06 20.33 -13.38
N LYS A 362 -10.20 19.50 -12.34
CA LYS A 362 -9.08 18.87 -11.63
C LYS A 362 -8.18 18.07 -12.58
N ASN A 363 -8.77 17.28 -13.47
CA ASN A 363 -7.99 16.51 -14.45
C ASN A 363 -7.25 17.42 -15.44
N ILE A 364 -7.88 18.48 -15.92
CA ILE A 364 -7.22 19.46 -16.81
C ILE A 364 -6.03 20.10 -16.11
N VAL A 365 -6.20 20.56 -14.88
CA VAL A 365 -5.13 21.17 -14.09
C VAL A 365 -3.98 20.18 -13.86
N ASN A 366 -4.28 18.94 -13.48
CA ASN A 366 -3.28 17.89 -13.27
C ASN A 366 -2.50 17.56 -14.57
N LEU A 367 -3.17 17.53 -15.73
CA LEU A 367 -2.52 17.34 -17.04
C LEU A 367 -1.57 18.50 -17.41
N HIS A 368 -1.75 19.66 -16.79
CA HIS A 368 -0.87 20.82 -16.92
C HIS A 368 0.18 20.90 -15.81
N ASP A 369 0.36 19.82 -15.03
CA ASP A 369 1.30 19.74 -13.91
C ASP A 369 0.99 20.77 -12.80
N GLY A 370 -0.28 21.21 -12.72
CA GLY A 370 -0.80 22.14 -11.74
C GLY A 370 -1.54 21.46 -10.59
N GLU A 371 -1.96 22.25 -9.62
CA GLU A 371 -2.77 21.84 -8.48
C GLU A 371 -4.03 22.70 -8.37
N ILE A 372 -5.16 22.09 -7.98
CA ILE A 372 -6.39 22.79 -7.67
C ILE A 372 -6.79 22.49 -6.23
N THR A 373 -7.11 23.54 -5.50
CA THR A 373 -7.56 23.49 -4.12
C THR A 373 -8.86 24.24 -3.94
N VAL A 374 -9.56 23.99 -2.84
CA VAL A 374 -10.78 24.70 -2.46
C VAL A 374 -10.71 25.09 -1.00
N SER A 375 -11.18 26.28 -0.69
CA SER A 375 -11.48 26.69 0.68
C SER A 375 -12.87 27.32 0.71
N SER A 376 -13.63 27.07 1.75
CA SER A 376 -14.97 27.64 1.93
C SER A 376 -15.18 27.96 3.39
N ASP A 377 -15.63 29.18 3.65
CA ASP A 377 -16.00 29.64 4.96
C ASP A 377 -17.40 30.33 4.89
N LYS A 378 -17.85 30.94 6.00
CA LYS A 378 -19.17 31.58 6.03
C LYS A 378 -19.29 32.84 5.15
N TYR A 379 -18.20 33.31 4.58
CA TYR A 379 -18.16 34.53 3.78
C TYR A 379 -17.96 34.27 2.30
N GLN A 380 -17.14 33.27 1.96
CA GLN A 380 -16.74 33.02 0.59
C GLN A 380 -16.31 31.56 0.35
N THR A 381 -16.41 31.16 -0.91
CA THR A 381 -15.79 29.92 -1.44
C THR A 381 -14.76 30.31 -2.52
N VAL A 382 -13.56 29.76 -2.41
CA VAL A 382 -12.42 30.04 -3.31
C VAL A 382 -11.94 28.76 -3.94
#